data_2bc70589982a0e776561489dc6cd7b01
#
_entry.id   2bc70589982a0e776561489dc6cd7b01
#
_cell.length_a   1.000
_cell.length_b   1.000
_cell.length_c   1.000
_cell.angle_alpha   90.00
_cell.angle_beta   90.00
_cell.angle_gamma   90.00
#
_symmetry.space_group_name_H-M   'P 1'
#
loop_
_entity.id
_entity.type
_entity.pdbx_description
1 polymer ?
#
loop_
_entity_poly.entity_id
_entity_poly.type
_entity_poly.pdbx_seq_one_letter_code
_entity_poly.pdbx_strand_id
1 'polypeptide(L)' 'MKQLDDRTAANLDVVLECACRVLPHGGDHSFRKRIALKLLSAARHGQTTLADLSAVARTAAAEAMKRRSA' A
#
# COMPACT_ATOMS: atom_id res chain seq x y z
N MET A 1 2.84 23.31 -1.00
CA MET A 1 2.53 21.95 -1.35
C MET A 1 1.64 21.28 -0.32
N LYS A 2 0.66 20.58 -0.78
CA LYS A 2 -0.26 19.93 0.12
C LYS A 2 0.34 18.63 0.66
N GLN A 3 0.36 18.51 1.96
CA GLN A 3 0.88 17.30 2.59
C GLN A 3 -0.27 16.47 3.10
N LEU A 4 -0.02 15.18 3.23
CA LEU A 4 -0.99 14.29 3.83
C LEU A 4 -1.12 14.65 5.30
N ASP A 5 -2.34 14.57 5.83
CA ASP A 5 -2.51 14.83 7.24
C ASP A 5 -1.95 13.65 8.05
N ASP A 6 -1.80 13.85 9.35
CA ASP A 6 -1.19 12.85 10.20
C ASP A 6 -1.95 11.55 10.22
N ARG A 7 -3.27 11.65 10.18
CA ARG A 7 -4.11 10.44 10.20
C ARG A 7 -3.92 9.62 8.93
N THR A 8 -3.92 10.27 7.79
CA THR A 8 -3.72 9.59 6.52
C THR A 8 -2.34 8.96 6.46
N ALA A 9 -1.32 9.67 6.91
CA ALA A 9 0.04 9.15 6.94
C ALA A 9 0.11 7.90 7.83
N ALA A 10 -0.52 7.93 8.98
CA ALA A 10 -0.54 6.80 9.89
C ALA A 10 -1.26 5.61 9.25
N ASN A 11 -2.37 5.87 8.57
CA ASN A 11 -3.10 4.82 7.89
C ASN A 11 -2.28 4.18 6.79
N LEU A 12 -1.56 4.99 6.02
CA LEU A 12 -0.69 4.48 4.97
C LEU A 12 0.37 3.55 5.55
N ASP A 13 0.95 3.95 6.66
CA ASP A 13 2.01 3.19 7.32
C ASP A 13 1.49 1.83 7.77
N VAL A 14 0.35 1.83 8.46
CA VAL A 14 -0.26 0.61 8.95
C VAL A 14 -0.61 -0.34 7.80
N VAL A 15 -1.23 0.21 6.76
CA VAL A 15 -1.66 -0.60 5.62
C VAL A 15 -0.46 -1.20 4.90
N LEU A 16 0.59 -0.41 4.72
CA LEU A 16 1.79 -0.90 4.06
C LEU A 16 2.41 -2.06 4.83
N GLU A 17 2.51 -1.92 6.14
CA GLU A 17 3.05 -2.97 6.98
C GLU A 17 2.21 -4.24 6.89
N CYS A 18 0.91 -4.08 6.97
CA CYS A 18 0.01 -5.24 6.91
C CYS A 18 0.11 -5.96 5.56
N ALA A 19 0.20 -5.19 4.48
CA ALA A 19 0.31 -5.78 3.15
C ALA A 19 1.61 -6.55 3.00
N CYS A 20 2.70 -6.04 3.56
CA CYS A 20 3.99 -6.68 3.43
C CYS A 20 4.11 -7.93 4.30
N ARG A 21 3.31 -8.01 5.37
CA ARG A 21 3.36 -9.15 6.26
C ARG A 21 2.95 -10.46 5.62
N VAL A 22 2.05 -10.39 4.65
CA VAL A 22 1.55 -11.61 4.00
C VAL A 22 2.53 -12.16 2.98
N LEU A 23 3.64 -11.48 2.76
CA LEU A 23 4.61 -11.88 1.77
C LEU A 23 5.78 -12.58 2.42
N PRO A 24 6.42 -13.54 1.72
CA PRO A 24 7.64 -14.15 2.23
C PRO A 24 8.69 -13.06 2.47
N HIS A 25 9.30 -13.10 3.64
CA HIS A 25 10.39 -12.16 4.00
C HIS A 25 9.91 -10.71 4.05
N GLY A 26 8.61 -10.49 4.26
CA GLY A 26 8.10 -9.13 4.39
C GLY A 26 8.07 -8.34 3.09
N GLY A 27 8.28 -9.02 1.96
CA GLY A 27 8.36 -8.36 0.67
C GLY A 27 9.72 -7.71 0.44
N ASP A 28 10.16 -7.68 -0.80
CA ASP A 28 11.42 -7.02 -1.09
C ASP A 28 11.21 -5.52 -1.26
N HIS A 29 12.31 -4.80 -1.41
CA HIS A 29 12.28 -3.34 -1.50
C HIS A 29 11.43 -2.84 -2.67
N SER A 30 11.57 -3.46 -3.82
CA SER A 30 10.82 -3.07 -5.01
C SER A 30 9.33 -3.25 -4.81
N PHE A 31 8.94 -4.33 -4.18
CA PHE A 31 7.54 -4.62 -3.91
C PHE A 31 6.95 -3.59 -2.95
N ARG A 32 7.66 -3.31 -1.87
CA ARG A 32 7.19 -2.33 -0.88
C ARG A 32 7.05 -0.96 -1.50
N LYS A 33 8.00 -0.57 -2.34
CA LYS A 33 7.95 0.71 -3.02
C LYS A 33 6.73 0.80 -3.93
N ARG A 34 6.45 -0.28 -4.65
CA ARG A 34 5.30 -0.31 -5.56
C ARG A 34 3.98 -0.14 -4.82
N ILE A 35 3.83 -0.85 -3.71
CA ILE A 35 2.62 -0.73 -2.91
C ILE A 35 2.50 0.69 -2.35
N ALA A 36 3.59 1.23 -1.84
CA ALA A 36 3.58 2.58 -1.27
C ALA A 36 3.15 3.61 -2.31
N LEU A 37 3.65 3.49 -3.54
CA LEU A 37 3.28 4.43 -4.59
C LEU A 37 1.79 4.34 -4.92
N LYS A 38 1.25 3.13 -4.96
CA LYS A 38 -0.17 2.96 -5.22
C LYS A 38 -1.02 3.53 -4.10
N LEU A 39 -0.58 3.35 -2.86
CA LEU A 39 -1.29 3.91 -1.71
C LEU A 39 -1.27 5.44 -1.73
N LEU A 40 -0.12 6.01 -2.06
CA LEU A 40 -0.02 7.47 -2.15
C LEU A 40 -0.93 8.01 -3.24
N SER A 41 -0.96 7.35 -4.38
CA SER A 41 -1.83 7.76 -5.47
C SER A 41 -3.29 7.70 -5.05
N ALA A 42 -3.69 6.63 -4.37
CA ALA A 42 -5.06 6.50 -3.89
C ALA A 42 -5.42 7.60 -2.90
N ALA A 43 -4.49 7.91 -2.00
CA ALA A 43 -4.73 8.97 -1.01
C ALA A 43 -4.93 10.33 -1.68
N ARG A 44 -4.19 10.58 -2.74
CA ARG A 44 -4.32 11.82 -3.48
C ARG A 44 -5.67 11.93 -4.17
N HIS A 45 -6.31 10.81 -4.44
CA HIS A 45 -7.62 10.77 -5.07
C HIS A 45 -8.75 10.68 -4.05
N GLY A 46 -8.44 10.92 -2.78
CA GLY A 46 -9.44 10.98 -1.75
C GLY A 46 -9.67 9.69 -0.98
N GLN A 47 -8.96 8.64 -1.31
CA GLN A 47 -9.07 7.37 -0.59
C GLN A 47 -8.13 7.37 0.60
N THR A 48 -8.58 7.97 1.68
CA THR A 48 -7.73 8.19 2.84
C THR A 48 -8.12 7.36 4.06
N THR A 49 -9.25 6.65 4.01
CA THR A 49 -9.65 5.82 5.14
C THR A 49 -8.84 4.53 5.16
N LEU A 50 -8.77 3.93 6.35
CA LEU A 50 -8.05 2.69 6.50
C LEU A 50 -8.64 1.59 5.60
N ALA A 51 -9.97 1.54 5.50
CA ALA A 51 -10.64 0.54 4.67
C ALA A 51 -10.29 0.73 3.18
N ASP A 52 -10.32 1.97 2.71
CA ASP A 52 -9.99 2.26 1.31
C ASP A 52 -8.57 1.87 1.00
N LEU A 53 -7.64 2.28 1.86
CA LEU A 53 -6.23 2.01 1.63
C LEU A 53 -5.92 0.53 1.73
N SER A 54 -6.60 -0.18 2.64
CA SER A 54 -6.42 -1.62 2.75
C SER A 54 -6.84 -2.34 1.47
N ALA A 55 -7.95 -1.89 0.88
CA ALA A 55 -8.40 -2.49 -0.38
C ALA A 55 -7.39 -2.26 -1.50
N VAL A 56 -6.84 -1.06 -1.57
CA VAL A 56 -5.83 -0.74 -2.59
C VAL A 56 -4.59 -1.60 -2.39
N ALA A 57 -4.13 -1.73 -1.16
CA ALA A 57 -2.94 -2.52 -0.86
C ALA A 57 -3.15 -3.98 -1.20
N ARG A 58 -4.33 -4.51 -0.89
CA ARG A 58 -4.65 -5.90 -1.18
C ARG A 58 -4.61 -6.16 -2.68
N THR A 59 -5.20 -5.26 -3.46
CA THR A 59 -5.19 -5.39 -4.91
C THR A 59 -3.78 -5.32 -5.45
N ALA A 60 -2.99 -4.38 -4.95
CA ALA A 60 -1.61 -4.22 -5.41
C ALA A 60 -0.77 -5.44 -5.08
N ALA A 61 -0.96 -6.01 -3.89
CA ALA A 61 -0.23 -7.20 -3.48
C ALA A 61 -0.59 -8.38 -4.35
N ALA A 62 -1.88 -8.54 -4.65
CA ALA A 62 -2.33 -9.64 -5.50
C ALA A 62 -1.75 -9.53 -6.90
N GLU A 63 -1.70 -8.33 -7.44
CA GLU A 63 -1.12 -8.12 -8.76
C GLU A 63 0.36 -8.44 -8.78
N ALA A 64 1.07 -8.04 -7.75
CA ALA A 64 2.50 -8.30 -7.67
C ALA A 64 2.78 -9.79 -7.54
N MET A 65 1.97 -10.50 -6.77
CA MET A 65 2.13 -11.94 -6.63
C MET A 65 1.84 -12.67 -7.94
N LYS A 66 0.87 -12.20 -8.67
CA LYS A 66 0.55 -12.76 -9.98
C LYS A 66 1.75 -12.65 -10.92
N ARG A 67 2.38 -11.49 -10.93
CA ARG A 67 3.52 -11.27 -11.81
C ARG A 67 4.67 -12.20 -11.48
N ARG A 68 4.88 -12.43 -10.19
CA ARG A 68 5.98 -13.31 -9.76
C ARG A 68 5.70 -14.76 -10.09
N SER A 69 4.44 -15.12 -10.12
CA SER A 69 4.05 -16.50 -10.43
C SER A 69 4.18 -16.81 -11.92
N ALA A 70 4.10 -15.79 -12.73
CA ALA A 70 4.24 -15.97 -14.18
C ALA A 70 5.69 -16.17 -14.57
#